data_a84d20601e2db45f8f80034788f51ecc
#
_entry.id   a84d20601e2db45f8f80034788f51ecc
#
_cell.length_a   1.000
_cell.length_b   1.000
_cell.length_c   1.000
_cell.angle_alpha   90.00
_cell.angle_beta   90.00
_cell.angle_gamma   90.00
#
_symmetry.space_group_name_H-M   'P 1'
#
loop_
_entity.id
_entity.type
_entity.pdbx_description
1 polymer ?
#
loop_
_entity_poly.entity_id
_entity_poly.type
_entity_poly.pdbx_seq_one_letter_code
_entity_poly.pdbx_strand_id
1 'polypeptide(L)'
;MGTKRFGLDGGESLIPAMEQIIKRGGQLGIDEIIIGMPHRGRLSVLANVMEKPYRAIFNEFQGGSFKPEDADGSGDVKHPPGASSARSFDDNTVHLSLTANPSHLEAVNPVVIGKVRAKQDQKKDEDRTRVMGVLLHGDAAFAGQGVVAEGLGLSGLKG
;
A
#
# COMPACT_ATOMS: atom_id res chain seq x y z
N MET A 1 10.21 1.44 24.65
CA MET A 1 9.89 1.30 23.23
C MET A 1 9.69 -0.19 22.87
N GLY A 2 8.58 -0.80 23.26
CA GLY A 2 8.33 -2.24 23.11
C GLY A 2 7.38 -2.61 21.97
N THR A 3 7.24 -1.77 20.96
CA THR A 3 6.34 -2.06 19.83
C THR A 3 7.05 -2.89 18.77
N LYS A 4 6.40 -3.95 18.33
CA LYS A 4 6.86 -4.84 17.26
C LYS A 4 7.04 -4.07 15.96
N ARG A 5 8.28 -3.82 15.58
CA ARG A 5 8.67 -3.14 14.34
C ARG A 5 9.61 -4.06 13.57
N PHE A 6 9.02 -4.84 12.68
CA PHE A 6 9.76 -5.81 11.89
C PHE A 6 10.25 -5.18 10.58
N GLY A 7 11.52 -5.41 10.26
CA GLY A 7 12.13 -4.99 9.00
C GLY A 7 11.80 -5.92 7.84
N LEU A 8 12.56 -5.74 6.75
CA LEU A 8 12.53 -6.59 5.56
C LEU A 8 13.69 -7.58 5.52
N ASP A 9 14.17 -8.01 6.70
CA ASP A 9 15.34 -8.89 6.78
C ASP A 9 15.14 -10.15 5.93
N GLY A 10 16.01 -10.37 4.96
CA GLY A 10 15.92 -11.44 3.95
C GLY A 10 14.99 -11.16 2.77
N GLY A 11 14.25 -10.05 2.78
CA GLY A 11 13.33 -9.62 1.73
C GLY A 11 13.68 -8.25 1.14
N GLU A 12 14.93 -7.80 1.24
CA GLU A 12 15.35 -6.45 0.86
C GLU A 12 15.17 -6.17 -0.63
N SER A 13 15.20 -7.20 -1.46
CA SER A 13 14.92 -7.11 -2.89
C SER A 13 13.50 -6.60 -3.24
N LEU A 14 12.58 -6.58 -2.26
CA LEU A 14 11.27 -6.00 -2.41
C LEU A 14 11.34 -4.52 -2.82
N ILE A 15 12.28 -3.75 -2.26
CA ILE A 15 12.39 -2.31 -2.54
C ILE A 15 12.72 -2.05 -4.02
N PRO A 16 13.81 -2.59 -4.59
CA PRO A 16 14.06 -2.41 -6.02
C PRO A 16 12.99 -3.05 -6.92
N ALA A 17 12.35 -4.13 -6.49
CA ALA A 17 11.23 -4.71 -7.23
C ALA A 17 10.04 -3.74 -7.32
N MET A 18 9.66 -3.12 -6.20
CA MET A 18 8.60 -2.11 -6.17
C MET A 18 8.93 -0.91 -7.04
N GLU A 19 10.18 -0.42 -7.00
CA GLU A 19 10.64 0.67 -7.86
C GLU A 19 10.44 0.33 -9.35
N GLN A 20 10.81 -0.88 -9.75
CA GLN A 20 10.65 -1.32 -11.14
C GLN A 20 9.17 -1.49 -11.52
N ILE A 21 8.34 -2.03 -10.64
CA ILE A 21 6.89 -2.15 -10.86
C ILE A 21 6.26 -0.77 -11.07
N ILE A 22 6.59 0.21 -10.23
CA ILE A 22 6.04 1.56 -10.32
C ILE A 22 6.51 2.25 -11.61
N LYS A 23 7.82 2.23 -11.87
CA LYS A 23 8.41 2.84 -13.07
C LYS A 23 7.82 2.22 -14.34
N ARG A 24 7.83 0.89 -14.43
CA ARG A 24 7.32 0.18 -15.61
C ARG A 24 5.81 0.33 -15.76
N GLY A 25 5.08 0.32 -14.66
CA GLY A 25 3.64 0.58 -14.63
C GLY A 25 3.30 1.93 -15.24
N GLY A 26 4.00 3.00 -14.80
CA GLY A 26 3.83 4.35 -15.37
C GLY A 26 4.10 4.40 -16.87
N GLN A 27 5.16 3.75 -17.34
CA GLN A 27 5.47 3.65 -18.78
C GLN A 27 4.38 2.92 -19.58
N LEU A 28 3.64 2.01 -18.93
CA LEU A 28 2.54 1.27 -19.55
C LEU A 28 1.16 1.93 -19.39
N GLY A 29 1.11 3.13 -18.80
CA GLY A 29 -0.12 3.89 -18.66
C GLY A 29 -0.82 3.74 -17.30
N ILE A 30 -0.22 3.08 -16.33
CA ILE A 30 -0.75 3.05 -14.95
C ILE A 30 -0.47 4.42 -14.30
N ASP A 31 -1.51 5.05 -13.84
CA ASP A 31 -1.43 6.36 -13.17
C ASP A 31 -1.70 6.29 -11.66
N GLU A 32 -2.21 5.15 -11.16
CA GLU A 32 -2.45 4.98 -9.73
C GLU A 32 -2.18 3.53 -9.28
N ILE A 33 -1.43 3.38 -8.19
CA ILE A 33 -1.15 2.08 -7.56
C ILE A 33 -1.62 2.11 -6.11
N ILE A 34 -2.46 1.15 -5.75
CA ILE A 34 -2.97 0.97 -4.40
C ILE A 34 -2.26 -0.22 -3.76
N ILE A 35 -1.53 0.04 -2.68
CA ILE A 35 -0.69 -0.96 -2.02
C ILE A 35 -1.38 -1.43 -0.74
N GLY A 36 -1.46 -2.73 -0.56
CA GLY A 36 -1.80 -3.39 0.69
C GLY A 36 -0.65 -4.25 1.17
N MET A 37 -0.36 -4.22 2.47
CA MET A 37 0.74 -5.01 3.01
C MET A 37 0.57 -5.28 4.50
N PRO A 38 1.21 -6.33 5.03
CA PRO A 38 1.25 -6.59 6.45
C PRO A 38 2.11 -5.54 7.19
N HIS A 39 2.29 -5.74 8.49
CA HIS A 39 3.12 -4.87 9.33
C HIS A 39 4.64 -5.07 9.10
N ARG A 40 5.07 -6.27 8.67
CA ARG A 40 6.49 -6.53 8.39
C ARG A 40 6.96 -5.74 7.19
N GLY A 41 8.10 -5.08 7.34
CA GLY A 41 8.69 -4.25 6.29
C GLY A 41 7.96 -2.94 5.98
N ARG A 42 6.83 -2.64 6.65
CA ARG A 42 6.02 -1.47 6.34
C ARG A 42 6.77 -0.16 6.49
N LEU A 43 7.63 -0.03 7.51
CA LEU A 43 8.45 1.17 7.69
C LEU A 43 9.47 1.35 6.56
N SER A 44 10.05 0.25 6.07
CA SER A 44 10.97 0.29 4.92
C SER A 44 10.24 0.72 3.65
N VAL A 45 9.03 0.21 3.41
CA VAL A 45 8.20 0.64 2.27
C VAL A 45 7.79 2.10 2.41
N LEU A 46 7.36 2.55 3.60
CA LEU A 46 7.05 3.96 3.85
C LEU A 46 8.22 4.88 3.55
N ALA A 47 9.42 4.51 3.98
CA ALA A 47 10.61 5.34 3.79
C ALA A 47 11.12 5.31 2.36
N ASN A 48 11.26 4.12 1.76
CA ASN A 48 12.00 3.94 0.51
C ASN A 48 11.10 3.91 -0.74
N VAL A 49 9.84 3.49 -0.62
CA VAL A 49 8.90 3.45 -1.76
C VAL A 49 7.96 4.64 -1.74
N MET A 50 7.38 4.96 -0.56
CA MET A 50 6.48 6.10 -0.40
C MET A 50 7.20 7.42 -0.14
N GLU A 51 8.53 7.40 0.00
CA GLU A 51 9.38 8.57 0.27
C GLU A 51 8.98 9.38 1.51
N LYS A 52 8.41 8.71 2.51
CA LYS A 52 8.06 9.36 3.77
C LYS A 52 9.33 9.75 4.53
N PRO A 53 9.51 11.02 4.89
CA PRO A 53 10.73 11.47 5.58
C PRO A 53 10.93 10.73 6.90
N TYR A 54 12.14 10.28 7.19
CA TYR A 54 12.49 9.61 8.45
C TYR A 54 12.09 10.41 9.68
N ARG A 55 12.25 11.74 9.63
CA ARG A 55 11.83 12.64 10.73
C ARG A 55 10.33 12.51 11.05
N ALA A 56 9.48 12.32 10.02
CA ALA A 56 8.05 12.13 10.22
C ALA A 56 7.77 10.77 10.87
N ILE A 57 8.45 9.71 10.41
CA ILE A 57 8.36 8.37 10.98
C ILE A 57 8.79 8.36 12.44
N PHE A 58 9.91 9.01 12.77
CA PHE A 58 10.40 9.07 14.16
C PHE A 58 9.51 9.94 15.07
N ASN A 59 8.93 11.02 14.54
CA ASN A 59 7.99 11.83 15.29
C ASN A 59 6.74 11.04 15.69
N GLU A 60 6.20 10.22 14.79
CA GLU A 60 5.08 9.32 15.08
C GLU A 60 5.43 8.30 16.18
N PHE A 61 6.69 7.86 16.26
CA PHE A 61 7.16 6.98 17.33
C PHE A 61 7.19 7.63 18.71
N GLN A 62 7.32 8.94 18.76
CA GLN A 62 7.30 9.72 20.00
C GLN A 62 5.87 10.13 20.41
N GLY A 63 4.86 9.70 19.67
CA GLY A 63 3.46 10.03 19.95
C GLY A 63 3.02 11.36 19.35
N GLY A 64 3.86 11.99 18.54
CA GLY A 64 3.49 13.16 17.74
C GLY A 64 2.65 12.75 16.55
N SER A 65 1.59 13.50 16.23
CA SER A 65 0.94 13.39 14.93
C SER A 65 1.65 14.32 13.96
N PHE A 66 2.26 13.80 12.93
CA PHE A 66 2.67 14.60 11.79
C PHE A 66 1.39 14.83 10.96
N LYS A 67 0.75 15.97 11.16
CA LYS A 67 -0.33 16.44 10.29
C LYS A 67 0.31 17.24 9.15
N PRO A 68 0.25 16.78 7.91
CA PRO A 68 0.17 17.72 6.79
C PRO A 68 -1.13 18.51 6.98
N GLU A 69 -1.15 19.77 6.65
CA GLU A 69 -2.26 20.71 6.91
C GLU A 69 -3.62 20.29 6.29
N ASP A 70 -3.72 19.16 5.59
CA ASP A 70 -4.92 18.67 4.89
C ASP A 70 -5.42 17.28 5.32
N ALA A 71 -5.02 16.77 6.48
CA ALA A 71 -5.53 15.47 6.95
C ALA A 71 -6.48 15.63 8.14
N ASP A 72 -7.74 15.92 7.86
CA ASP A 72 -8.83 15.71 8.81
C ASP A 72 -9.05 14.22 9.06
N GLY A 73 -8.75 13.80 10.27
CA GLY A 73 -8.97 12.43 10.72
C GLY A 73 -8.67 12.33 12.20
N SER A 74 -9.71 12.49 13.02
CA SER A 74 -9.67 12.18 14.44
C SER A 74 -9.38 10.69 14.60
N GLY A 75 -8.42 10.31 15.45
CA GLY A 75 -8.48 8.97 15.73
C GLY A 75 -7.49 8.31 16.61
N ASP A 76 -7.96 7.90 17.66
CA ASP A 76 -7.40 7.07 18.69
C ASP A 76 -7.39 5.60 18.26
N VAL A 77 -6.48 5.18 17.39
CA VAL A 77 -6.09 3.76 17.30
C VAL A 77 -4.67 3.66 16.73
N LYS A 78 -3.81 2.94 17.43
CA LYS A 78 -2.41 2.66 17.03
C LYS A 78 -2.32 1.66 15.86
N HIS A 79 -3.09 1.88 14.80
CA HIS A 79 -2.97 1.13 13.56
C HIS A 79 -1.98 1.84 12.63
N PRO A 80 -1.20 1.09 11.83
CA PRO A 80 -0.30 1.71 10.87
C PRO A 80 -1.10 2.61 9.93
N PRO A 81 -0.85 3.92 9.92
CA PRO A 81 -1.59 4.85 9.08
C PRO A 81 -1.39 4.52 7.61
N GLY A 82 -2.39 4.84 6.79
CA GLY A 82 -2.23 4.90 5.36
C GLY A 82 -1.27 6.03 4.99
N ALA A 83 -0.73 5.98 3.78
CA ALA A 83 0.10 7.02 3.23
C ALA A 83 -0.21 7.19 1.74
N SER A 84 -0.04 8.40 1.23
CA SER A 84 -0.14 8.69 -0.20
C SER A 84 1.08 9.48 -0.62
N SER A 85 1.58 9.22 -1.82
CA SER A 85 2.67 9.95 -2.44
C SER A 85 2.52 9.90 -3.96
N ALA A 86 3.25 10.77 -4.66
CA ALA A 86 3.36 10.74 -6.11
C ALA A 86 4.82 10.49 -6.46
N ARG A 87 5.07 9.54 -7.36
CA ARG A 87 6.40 9.20 -7.85
C ARG A 87 6.49 9.58 -9.32
N SER A 88 7.51 10.36 -9.65
CA SER A 88 7.76 10.77 -11.03
C SER A 88 8.97 10.04 -11.59
N PHE A 89 8.80 9.46 -12.77
CA PHE A 89 9.84 8.76 -13.51
C PHE A 89 9.78 9.24 -14.96
N ASP A 90 10.86 9.84 -15.41
CA ASP A 90 10.93 10.46 -16.74
C ASP A 90 9.74 11.43 -16.95
N ASP A 91 8.85 11.16 -17.90
CA ASP A 91 7.68 11.99 -18.21
C ASP A 91 6.39 11.49 -17.53
N ASN A 92 6.47 10.48 -16.65
CA ASN A 92 5.29 9.86 -16.02
C ASN A 92 5.22 10.15 -14.52
N THR A 93 4.02 10.36 -14.04
CA THR A 93 3.74 10.45 -12.60
C THR A 93 2.75 9.37 -12.21
N VAL A 94 3.12 8.56 -11.21
CA VAL A 94 2.28 7.50 -10.65
C VAL A 94 1.91 7.86 -9.22
N HIS A 95 0.62 7.91 -8.93
CA HIS A 95 0.12 8.12 -7.59
C HIS A 95 0.11 6.82 -6.80
N LEU A 96 0.74 6.83 -5.63
CA LEU A 96 0.80 5.69 -4.73
C LEU A 96 -0.11 5.91 -3.52
N SER A 97 -0.86 4.89 -3.15
CA SER A 97 -1.68 4.88 -1.94
C SER A 97 -1.41 3.60 -1.14
N LEU A 98 -0.73 3.73 0.00
CA LEU A 98 -0.56 2.64 0.95
C LEU A 98 -1.78 2.59 1.86
N THR A 99 -2.55 1.51 1.77
CA THR A 99 -3.77 1.34 2.54
C THR A 99 -3.47 1.08 4.02
N ALA A 100 -4.15 1.82 4.91
CA ALA A 100 -4.14 1.49 6.33
C ALA A 100 -4.77 0.11 6.55
N ASN A 101 -4.26 -0.65 7.51
CA ASN A 101 -4.80 -1.96 7.85
C ASN A 101 -4.65 -2.26 9.34
N PRO A 102 -5.54 -3.09 9.91
CA PRO A 102 -5.36 -3.63 11.24
C PRO A 102 -4.19 -4.64 11.28
N SER A 103 -3.82 -5.10 12.46
CA SER A 103 -2.79 -6.13 12.61
C SER A 103 -3.23 -7.55 12.18
N HIS A 104 -4.47 -7.71 11.74
CA HIS A 104 -4.98 -8.97 11.19
C HIS A 104 -4.37 -9.20 9.81
N LEU A 105 -3.64 -10.31 9.68
CA LEU A 105 -2.98 -10.67 8.43
C LEU A 105 -4.02 -10.91 7.32
N GLU A 106 -3.72 -10.41 6.13
CA GLU A 106 -4.51 -10.52 4.90
C GLU A 106 -5.86 -9.76 4.89
N ALA A 107 -6.28 -9.16 6.01
CA ALA A 107 -7.53 -8.39 6.08
C ALA A 107 -7.55 -7.16 5.16
N VAL A 108 -6.38 -6.69 4.74
CA VAL A 108 -6.25 -5.56 3.80
C VAL A 108 -6.59 -5.95 2.35
N ASN A 109 -6.55 -7.23 2.00
CA ASN A 109 -6.73 -7.69 0.63
C ASN A 109 -8.08 -7.25 0.02
N PRO A 110 -9.23 -7.56 0.63
CA PRO A 110 -10.52 -7.12 0.09
C PRO A 110 -10.66 -5.59 0.08
N VAL A 111 -10.03 -4.89 1.02
CA VAL A 111 -10.03 -3.42 1.06
C VAL A 111 -9.29 -2.84 -0.15
N VAL A 112 -8.11 -3.39 -0.49
CA VAL A 112 -7.36 -2.96 -1.67
C VAL A 112 -8.13 -3.27 -2.95
N ILE A 113 -8.68 -4.48 -3.08
CA ILE A 113 -9.48 -4.89 -4.25
C ILE A 113 -10.65 -3.91 -4.44
N GLY A 114 -11.40 -3.61 -3.38
CA GLY A 114 -12.51 -2.67 -3.42
C GLY A 114 -12.08 -1.24 -3.76
N LYS A 115 -10.95 -0.77 -3.20
CA LYS A 115 -10.40 0.56 -3.53
C LYS A 115 -9.97 0.65 -5.00
N VAL A 116 -9.30 -0.38 -5.52
CA VAL A 116 -8.91 -0.42 -6.94
C VAL A 116 -10.15 -0.32 -7.82
N ARG A 117 -11.18 -1.12 -7.54
CA ARG A 117 -12.42 -1.09 -8.31
C ARG A 117 -13.10 0.28 -8.26
N ALA A 118 -13.22 0.87 -7.09
CA ALA A 118 -13.80 2.20 -6.93
C ALA A 118 -13.01 3.28 -7.69
N LYS A 119 -11.68 3.19 -7.71
CA LYS A 119 -10.84 4.12 -8.46
C LYS A 119 -10.96 3.94 -9.98
N GLN A 120 -11.06 2.71 -10.45
CA GLN A 120 -11.34 2.41 -11.86
C GLN A 120 -12.68 3.05 -12.28
N ASP A 121 -13.72 2.87 -11.49
CA ASP A 121 -15.03 3.47 -11.75
C ASP A 121 -14.97 5.01 -11.75
N GLN A 122 -14.33 5.62 -10.76
CA GLN A 122 -14.15 7.07 -10.68
C GLN A 122 -13.42 7.64 -11.91
N LYS A 123 -12.43 6.91 -12.42
CA LYS A 123 -11.64 7.29 -13.59
C LYS A 123 -12.27 6.89 -14.93
N LYS A 124 -13.40 6.20 -14.91
CA LYS A 124 -14.02 5.59 -16.09
C LYS A 124 -13.02 4.70 -16.85
N ASP A 125 -12.23 3.93 -16.09
CA ASP A 125 -11.21 3.01 -16.57
C ASP A 125 -11.87 1.64 -16.88
N GLU A 126 -12.65 1.59 -17.94
CA GLU A 126 -13.42 0.40 -18.33
C GLU A 126 -12.50 -0.77 -18.68
N ASP A 127 -11.36 -0.49 -19.29
CA ASP A 127 -10.36 -1.49 -19.68
C ASP A 127 -9.50 -1.97 -18.49
N ARG A 128 -9.62 -1.34 -17.31
CA ARG A 128 -8.89 -1.66 -16.09
C ARG A 128 -7.37 -1.64 -16.24
N THR A 129 -6.87 -0.66 -17.00
CA THR A 129 -5.45 -0.53 -17.35
C THR A 129 -4.72 0.60 -16.63
N ARG A 130 -5.44 1.48 -15.94
CA ARG A 130 -4.88 2.69 -15.33
C ARG A 130 -4.68 2.60 -13.82
N VAL A 131 -5.42 1.70 -13.15
CA VAL A 131 -5.35 1.55 -11.68
C VAL A 131 -4.97 0.11 -11.35
N MET A 132 -3.88 -0.05 -10.59
CA MET A 132 -3.35 -1.36 -10.20
C MET A 132 -3.36 -1.53 -8.68
N GLY A 133 -3.73 -2.71 -8.22
CA GLY A 133 -3.54 -3.15 -6.84
C GLY A 133 -2.25 -3.94 -6.69
N VAL A 134 -1.47 -3.67 -5.65
CA VAL A 134 -0.31 -4.46 -5.27
C VAL A 134 -0.49 -4.95 -3.85
N LEU A 135 -0.52 -6.26 -3.67
CA LEU A 135 -0.65 -6.92 -2.37
C LEU A 135 0.66 -7.62 -2.02
N LEU A 136 1.20 -7.26 -0.86
CA LEU A 136 2.38 -7.90 -0.29
C LEU A 136 1.94 -8.85 0.81
N HIS A 137 2.48 -10.06 0.81
CA HIS A 137 2.07 -11.12 1.71
C HIS A 137 3.25 -11.70 2.48
N GLY A 138 2.98 -12.27 3.65
CA GLY A 138 3.85 -13.26 4.25
C GLY A 138 3.44 -14.65 3.77
N ASP A 139 4.40 -15.52 3.55
CA ASP A 139 4.20 -16.87 2.99
C ASP A 139 3.14 -17.70 3.74
N ALA A 140 3.30 -17.83 5.05
CA ALA A 140 2.37 -18.59 5.87
C ALA A 140 0.96 -17.96 5.92
N ALA A 141 0.86 -16.64 5.93
CA ALA A 141 -0.42 -15.93 5.91
C ALA A 141 -1.13 -16.11 4.57
N PHE A 142 -0.39 -16.00 3.47
CA PHE A 142 -0.92 -16.22 2.13
C PHE A 142 -1.51 -17.63 1.98
N ALA A 143 -0.79 -18.65 2.46
CA ALA A 143 -1.22 -20.03 2.37
C ALA A 143 -2.35 -20.38 3.36
N GLY A 144 -2.35 -19.76 4.57
CA GLY A 144 -3.19 -20.18 5.69
C GLY A 144 -4.43 -19.34 5.95
N GLN A 145 -4.57 -18.16 5.31
CA GLN A 145 -5.72 -17.28 5.54
C GLN A 145 -6.77 -17.44 4.42
N GLY A 146 -7.97 -17.90 4.76
CA GLY A 146 -9.06 -18.13 3.83
C GLY A 146 -9.45 -16.91 3.00
N VAL A 147 -9.32 -15.70 3.55
CA VAL A 147 -9.61 -14.44 2.87
C VAL A 147 -8.78 -14.23 1.58
N VAL A 148 -7.63 -14.87 1.45
CA VAL A 148 -6.81 -14.85 0.23
C VAL A 148 -7.55 -15.56 -0.90
N ALA A 149 -7.99 -16.79 -0.66
CA ALA A 149 -8.77 -17.57 -1.63
C ALA A 149 -10.12 -16.92 -1.96
N GLU A 150 -10.78 -16.35 -0.95
CA GLU A 150 -12.02 -15.59 -1.13
C GLU A 150 -11.81 -14.37 -2.02
N GLY A 151 -10.71 -13.63 -1.80
CA GLY A 151 -10.33 -12.50 -2.66
C GLY A 151 -10.07 -12.92 -4.11
N LEU A 152 -9.39 -14.04 -4.33
CA LEU A 152 -9.20 -14.60 -5.67
C LEU A 152 -10.51 -15.05 -6.31
N GLY A 153 -11.48 -15.49 -5.51
CA GLY A 153 -12.82 -15.85 -5.96
C GLY A 153 -13.62 -14.69 -6.56
N LEU A 154 -13.22 -13.44 -6.30
CA LEU A 154 -13.80 -12.25 -6.93
C LEU A 154 -13.32 -12.03 -8.36
N SER A 155 -12.29 -12.74 -8.81
CA SER A 155 -11.78 -12.62 -10.18
C SER A 155 -12.83 -13.10 -11.20
N GLY A 156 -12.95 -12.35 -12.27
CA GLY A 156 -13.92 -12.66 -13.34
C GLY A 156 -15.37 -12.28 -13.07
N LEU A 157 -15.69 -11.72 -11.91
CA LEU A 157 -17.02 -11.18 -11.67
C LEU A 157 -17.28 -9.98 -12.60
N LYS A 158 -18.50 -9.99 -13.15
CA LYS A 158 -19.03 -8.85 -13.89
C LYS A 158 -19.65 -7.87 -12.91
N GLY A 159 -19.07 -6.70 -12.75
CA GLY A 159 -19.61 -5.71 -11.84
C GLY A 159 -18.69 -4.57 -11.63
#